data_cbca7c675b998add67631df9f49bbbca
#
_entry.id   cbca7c675b998add67631df9f49bbbca
#
_cell.length_a   1.000
_cell.length_b   1.000
_cell.length_c   1.000
_cell.angle_alpha   90.00
_cell.angle_beta   90.00
_cell.angle_gamma   90.00
#
_symmetry.space_group_name_H-M   'P 1'
#
loop_
_entity.id
_entity.type
_entity.pdbx_description
1 polymer ?
#
loop_
_entity_poly.entity_id
_entity_poly.type
_entity_poly.pdbx_seq_one_letter_code
_entity_poly.pdbx_strand_id
1 'polypeptide(L)'
;MIGDVEASATHPTLVAAVSAYRDKVAAGSAPAETVTLTLTRRGGFLNRAQAGSGHAIVVDEPRDFGGEGSAADPAELMLAAIGASLSVTLTAHAALRGLPIEHVAMRLSARMDAAAFFEPGGRAPAGLLDVGILLTLASPADPAALRALADDALRASPVAASLARPPALELRLESGR
;
A
#
# COMPACT_ATOMS: atom_id res chain seq x y z
N MET A 1 15.37 14.24 -2.69
CA MET A 1 14.36 15.28 -2.90
C MET A 1 13.38 14.74 -3.91
N ILE A 2 12.19 14.33 -3.46
CA ILE A 2 11.05 14.06 -4.34
C ILE A 2 10.51 15.46 -4.61
N GLY A 3 10.67 15.95 -5.85
CA GLY A 3 10.14 17.25 -6.27
C GLY A 3 8.64 17.31 -5.98
N ASP A 4 8.17 18.50 -5.60
CA ASP A 4 6.75 18.78 -5.43
C ASP A 4 6.01 18.39 -6.71
N VAL A 5 5.34 17.23 -6.67
CA VAL A 5 4.37 16.86 -7.71
C VAL A 5 3.16 17.73 -7.42
N GLU A 6 2.93 18.75 -8.25
CA GLU A 6 1.74 19.58 -8.16
C GLU A 6 0.50 18.68 -8.06
N ALA A 7 -0.30 18.92 -7.03
CA ALA A 7 -1.57 18.25 -6.82
C ALA A 7 -2.50 18.56 -8.00
N SER A 8 -2.61 17.63 -8.94
CA SER A 8 -3.55 17.76 -10.05
C SER A 8 -4.95 17.45 -9.55
N ALA A 9 -5.84 18.44 -9.63
CA ALA A 9 -7.29 18.21 -9.54
C ALA A 9 -7.68 17.03 -10.44
N THR A 10 -8.70 16.28 -10.07
CA THR A 10 -9.17 15.06 -10.74
C THR A 10 -9.22 15.27 -12.27
N HIS A 11 -8.23 14.76 -12.97
CA HIS A 11 -8.04 15.05 -14.40
C HIS A 11 -9.15 14.34 -15.20
N PRO A 12 -9.80 14.97 -16.21
CA PRO A 12 -10.86 14.34 -17.00
C PRO A 12 -10.46 12.99 -17.59
N THR A 13 -9.18 12.81 -17.94
CA THR A 13 -8.63 11.53 -18.40
C THR A 13 -8.64 10.43 -17.32
N LEU A 14 -8.48 10.78 -16.05
CA LEU A 14 -8.56 9.83 -14.94
C LEU A 14 -10.01 9.31 -14.78
N VAL A 15 -11.00 10.21 -14.78
CA VAL A 15 -12.43 9.82 -14.69
C VAL A 15 -12.80 8.89 -15.83
N ALA A 16 -12.41 9.22 -17.06
CA ALA A 16 -12.67 8.39 -18.22
C ALA A 16 -12.00 7.01 -18.13
N ALA A 17 -10.73 6.96 -17.71
CA ALA A 17 -9.97 5.72 -17.56
C ALA A 17 -10.57 4.81 -16.49
N VAL A 18 -10.90 5.35 -15.31
CA VAL A 18 -11.49 4.60 -14.20
C VAL A 18 -12.88 4.09 -14.57
N SER A 19 -13.70 4.91 -15.23
CA SER A 19 -15.03 4.49 -15.72
C SER A 19 -14.93 3.36 -16.73
N ALA A 20 -14.05 3.50 -17.73
CA ALA A 20 -13.85 2.46 -18.74
C ALA A 20 -13.35 1.14 -18.13
N TYR A 21 -12.47 1.19 -17.12
CA TYR A 21 -11.99 0.00 -16.44
C TYR A 21 -13.10 -0.66 -15.61
N ARG A 22 -13.90 0.13 -14.87
CA ARG A 22 -15.09 -0.36 -14.15
C ARG A 22 -16.04 -1.09 -15.08
N ASP A 23 -16.29 -0.53 -16.27
CA ASP A 23 -17.22 -1.11 -17.25
C ASP A 23 -16.69 -2.45 -17.80
N LYS A 24 -15.37 -2.58 -18.00
CA LYS A 24 -14.72 -3.86 -18.33
C LYS A 24 -14.89 -4.89 -17.21
N VAL A 25 -14.73 -4.48 -15.95
CA VAL A 25 -14.97 -5.37 -14.80
C VAL A 25 -16.43 -5.83 -14.76
N ALA A 26 -17.37 -4.91 -14.92
CA ALA A 26 -18.80 -5.22 -14.93
C ALA A 26 -19.20 -6.16 -16.07
N ALA A 27 -18.55 -6.05 -17.23
CA ALA A 27 -18.74 -6.94 -18.37
C ALA A 27 -18.01 -8.30 -18.24
N GLY A 28 -17.30 -8.55 -17.13
CA GLY A 28 -16.52 -9.77 -16.95
C GLY A 28 -15.32 -9.88 -17.91
N SER A 29 -14.91 -8.78 -18.54
CA SER A 29 -13.82 -8.74 -19.53
C SER A 29 -12.48 -8.25 -18.94
N ALA A 30 -12.46 -7.86 -17.67
CA ALA A 30 -11.22 -7.56 -16.99
C ALA A 30 -10.53 -8.87 -16.55
N PRO A 31 -9.28 -9.13 -16.97
CA PRO A 31 -8.57 -10.33 -16.55
C PRO A 31 -8.24 -10.27 -15.06
N ALA A 32 -8.14 -11.44 -14.41
CA ALA A 32 -7.51 -11.54 -13.12
C ALA A 32 -6.01 -11.19 -13.28
N GLU A 33 -5.52 -10.28 -12.46
CA GLU A 33 -4.13 -9.85 -12.51
C GLU A 33 -3.29 -10.70 -11.56
N THR A 34 -2.14 -11.15 -12.05
CA THR A 34 -1.11 -11.79 -11.23
C THR A 34 0.00 -10.77 -10.97
N VAL A 35 0.18 -10.40 -9.72
CA VAL A 35 1.28 -9.52 -9.31
C VAL A 35 2.47 -10.39 -8.94
N THR A 36 3.63 -10.11 -9.52
CA THR A 36 4.88 -10.84 -9.25
C THR A 36 5.97 -9.89 -8.79
N LEU A 37 6.85 -10.41 -7.93
CA LEU A 37 8.02 -9.69 -7.46
C LEU A 37 9.14 -10.70 -7.20
N THR A 38 10.36 -10.39 -7.64
CA THR A 38 11.56 -11.14 -7.30
C THR A 38 12.41 -10.32 -6.35
N LEU A 39 12.78 -10.89 -5.21
CA LEU A 39 13.62 -10.23 -4.23
C LEU A 39 14.97 -10.96 -4.13
N THR A 40 16.04 -10.18 -4.10
CA THR A 40 17.41 -10.70 -3.96
C THR A 40 18.12 -9.91 -2.85
N ARG A 41 18.65 -10.62 -1.85
CA ARG A 41 19.52 -10.03 -0.83
C ARG A 41 20.88 -9.68 -1.46
N ARG A 42 21.38 -8.49 -1.22
CA ARG A 42 22.65 -7.97 -1.75
C ARG A 42 23.80 -8.05 -0.76
N GLY A 43 23.51 -8.04 0.53
CA GLY A 43 24.47 -8.16 1.62
C GLY A 43 23.84 -7.66 2.93
N GLY A 44 24.22 -8.18 4.07
CA GLY A 44 23.58 -7.80 5.34
C GLY A 44 22.07 -7.90 5.26
N PHE A 45 21.35 -6.82 5.56
CA PHE A 45 19.90 -6.67 5.41
C PHE A 45 19.47 -5.97 4.12
N LEU A 46 20.44 -5.52 3.29
CA LEU A 46 20.13 -4.84 2.04
C LEU A 46 19.51 -5.79 1.02
N ASN A 47 18.30 -5.49 0.59
CA ASN A 47 17.54 -6.23 -0.39
C ASN A 47 17.20 -5.35 -1.60
N ARG A 48 17.15 -5.97 -2.78
CA ARG A 48 16.59 -5.38 -3.98
C ARG A 48 15.45 -6.23 -4.48
N ALA A 49 14.28 -5.63 -4.61
CA ALA A 49 13.11 -6.23 -5.21
C ALA A 49 12.89 -5.67 -6.62
N GLN A 50 12.49 -6.53 -7.54
CA GLN A 50 12.13 -6.20 -8.91
C GLN A 50 10.69 -6.63 -9.14
N ALA A 51 9.78 -5.68 -9.34
CA ALA A 51 8.40 -5.96 -9.68
C ALA A 51 8.28 -6.45 -11.13
N GLY A 52 7.28 -7.28 -11.42
CA GLY A 52 6.97 -7.73 -12.78
C GLY A 52 6.64 -6.59 -13.74
N SER A 53 6.20 -5.44 -13.22
CA SER A 53 6.01 -4.18 -13.98
C SER A 53 7.31 -3.45 -14.37
N GLY A 54 8.49 -3.96 -13.95
CA GLY A 54 9.79 -3.36 -14.25
C GLY A 54 10.31 -2.38 -13.19
N HIS A 55 9.53 -2.00 -12.19
CA HIS A 55 9.97 -1.09 -11.13
C HIS A 55 10.82 -1.81 -10.09
N ALA A 56 11.85 -1.14 -9.58
CA ALA A 56 12.71 -1.65 -8.52
C ALA A 56 12.43 -0.95 -7.18
N ILE A 57 12.53 -1.72 -6.10
CA ILE A 57 12.39 -1.27 -4.73
C ILE A 57 13.64 -1.71 -3.97
N VAL A 58 14.23 -0.82 -3.19
CA VAL A 58 15.34 -1.13 -2.28
C VAL A 58 14.81 -1.13 -0.87
N VAL A 59 15.25 -2.09 -0.08
CA VAL A 59 14.82 -2.32 1.30
C VAL A 59 16.04 -2.56 2.15
N ASP A 60 16.12 -1.92 3.31
CA ASP A 60 17.22 -2.09 4.26
C ASP A 60 16.68 -2.00 5.69
N GLU A 61 17.52 -2.25 6.68
CA GLU A 61 17.18 -2.09 8.07
C GLU A 61 17.94 -0.90 8.68
N PRO A 62 17.45 -0.32 9.78
CA PRO A 62 18.17 0.72 10.53
C PRO A 62 19.53 0.24 11.03
N ARG A 63 20.43 1.18 11.29
CA ARG A 63 21.80 0.88 11.72
C ARG A 63 21.88 0.21 13.08
N ASP A 64 21.01 0.56 14.00
CA ASP A 64 20.90 -0.04 15.33
C ASP A 64 20.39 -1.49 15.30
N PHE A 65 19.72 -1.89 14.21
CA PHE A 65 19.34 -3.27 13.95
C PHE A 65 20.38 -4.04 13.11
N GLY A 66 21.44 -3.37 12.64
CA GLY A 66 22.53 -3.99 11.86
C GLY A 66 22.44 -3.78 10.35
N GLY A 67 21.54 -2.92 9.88
CA GLY A 67 21.48 -2.44 8.50
C GLY A 67 22.41 -1.25 8.27
N GLU A 68 22.33 -0.66 7.09
CA GLU A 68 23.03 0.57 6.74
C GLU A 68 22.14 1.81 6.80
N GLY A 69 20.81 1.62 6.95
CA GLY A 69 19.80 2.68 6.91
C GLY A 69 19.78 3.38 5.55
N SER A 70 20.01 2.63 4.48
CA SER A 70 20.11 3.17 3.12
C SER A 70 18.78 3.26 2.38
N ALA A 71 17.74 2.62 2.91
CA ALA A 71 16.38 2.59 2.35
C ALA A 71 15.34 2.39 3.47
N ALA A 72 14.07 2.45 3.10
CA ALA A 72 12.97 2.14 4.01
C ALA A 72 13.02 0.68 4.46
N ASP A 73 12.63 0.42 5.70
CA ASP A 73 12.52 -0.93 6.24
C ASP A 73 11.24 -1.65 5.75
N PRO A 74 11.12 -2.97 5.96
CA PRO A 74 9.94 -3.72 5.53
C PRO A 74 8.62 -3.24 6.15
N ALA A 75 8.62 -2.78 7.40
CA ALA A 75 7.43 -2.28 8.08
C ALA A 75 6.98 -0.93 7.49
N GLU A 76 7.92 -0.03 7.22
CA GLU A 76 7.67 1.23 6.51
C GLU A 76 7.11 0.99 5.10
N LEU A 77 7.64 0.02 4.37
CA LEU A 77 7.11 -0.36 3.06
C LEU A 77 5.69 -0.91 3.14
N MET A 78 5.38 -1.68 4.17
CA MET A 78 4.03 -2.17 4.40
C MET A 78 3.06 -1.02 4.66
N LEU A 79 3.43 -0.04 5.50
CA LEU A 79 2.63 1.16 5.74
C LEU A 79 2.48 2.00 4.46
N ALA A 80 3.55 2.15 3.67
CA ALA A 80 3.50 2.84 2.38
C ALA A 80 2.54 2.14 1.40
N ALA A 81 2.55 0.81 1.33
CA ALA A 81 1.65 0.04 0.49
C ALA A 81 0.17 0.21 0.92
N ILE A 82 -0.12 0.21 2.23
CA ILE A 82 -1.46 0.49 2.77
C ILE A 82 -1.93 1.89 2.35
N GLY A 83 -1.10 2.90 2.59
CA GLY A 83 -1.41 4.29 2.26
C GLY A 83 -1.61 4.52 0.76
N ALA A 84 -0.71 3.98 -0.07
CA ALA A 84 -0.80 4.09 -1.52
C ALA A 84 -2.06 3.41 -2.07
N SER A 85 -2.36 2.19 -1.61
CA SER A 85 -3.56 1.46 -2.04
C SER A 85 -4.84 2.19 -1.63
N LEU A 86 -4.89 2.74 -0.41
CA LEU A 86 -6.02 3.54 0.05
C LEU A 86 -6.17 4.83 -0.76
N SER A 87 -5.08 5.53 -1.05
CA SER A 87 -5.09 6.76 -1.87
C SER A 87 -5.62 6.50 -3.28
N VAL A 88 -5.15 5.46 -3.94
CA VAL A 88 -5.61 5.05 -5.27
C VAL A 88 -7.10 4.71 -5.26
N THR A 89 -7.54 3.91 -4.28
CA THR A 89 -8.95 3.51 -4.16
C THR A 89 -9.86 4.71 -3.89
N LEU A 90 -9.45 5.60 -2.97
CA LEU A 90 -10.17 6.83 -2.67
C LEU A 90 -10.32 7.71 -3.91
N THR A 91 -9.22 7.92 -4.65
CA THR A 91 -9.20 8.74 -5.86
C THR A 91 -10.12 8.14 -6.94
N ALA A 92 -10.08 6.82 -7.14
CA ALA A 92 -10.95 6.15 -8.09
C ALA A 92 -12.44 6.28 -7.70
N HIS A 93 -12.78 6.06 -6.44
CA HIS A 93 -14.16 6.19 -5.95
C HIS A 93 -14.66 7.64 -6.01
N ALA A 94 -13.81 8.62 -5.71
CA ALA A 94 -14.14 10.04 -5.85
C ALA A 94 -14.46 10.38 -7.31
N ALA A 95 -13.61 9.94 -8.24
CA ALA A 95 -13.82 10.13 -9.68
C ALA A 95 -15.15 9.55 -10.16
N LEU A 96 -15.50 8.32 -9.76
CA LEU A 96 -16.75 7.66 -10.12
C LEU A 96 -18.00 8.33 -9.53
N ARG A 97 -17.86 9.06 -8.42
CA ARG A 97 -18.95 9.80 -7.74
C ARG A 97 -19.01 11.27 -8.12
N GLY A 98 -18.07 11.75 -8.95
CA GLY A 98 -17.96 13.16 -9.29
C GLY A 98 -17.63 14.05 -8.08
N LEU A 99 -16.99 13.50 -7.05
CA LEU A 99 -16.54 14.25 -5.87
C LEU A 99 -15.19 14.91 -6.17
N PRO A 100 -15.07 16.24 -6.12
CA PRO A 100 -13.81 16.91 -6.34
C PRO A 100 -12.90 16.70 -5.12
N ILE A 101 -11.70 16.16 -5.34
CA ILE A 101 -10.66 16.04 -4.33
C ILE A 101 -9.45 16.87 -4.81
N GLU A 102 -9.08 17.88 -4.04
CA GLU A 102 -7.98 18.78 -4.35
C GLU A 102 -6.65 18.27 -3.76
N HIS A 103 -6.71 17.65 -2.57
CA HIS A 103 -5.53 17.15 -1.89
C HIS A 103 -5.86 15.92 -1.06
N VAL A 104 -4.93 14.96 -1.05
CA VAL A 104 -4.95 13.77 -0.20
C VAL A 104 -3.60 13.65 0.51
N ALA A 105 -3.60 13.63 1.82
CA ALA A 105 -2.43 13.30 2.61
C ALA A 105 -2.79 12.27 3.68
N MET A 106 -1.84 11.41 4.00
CA MET A 106 -2.01 10.39 5.04
C MET A 106 -0.79 10.33 5.94
N ARG A 107 -1.04 10.21 7.24
CA ARG A 107 -0.03 9.76 8.20
C ARG A 107 -0.44 8.38 8.68
N LEU A 108 0.44 7.42 8.50
CA LEU A 108 0.25 6.06 8.97
C LEU A 108 1.24 5.78 10.12
N SER A 109 0.80 4.99 11.08
CA SER A 109 1.63 4.52 12.18
C SER A 109 1.20 3.13 12.58
N ALA A 110 2.15 2.34 13.07
CA ALA A 110 1.89 1.04 13.68
C ALA A 110 2.88 0.82 14.81
N ARG A 111 2.55 -0.11 15.70
CA ARG A 111 3.49 -0.66 16.67
C ARG A 111 3.93 -2.04 16.22
N MET A 112 5.12 -2.43 16.59
CA MET A 112 5.67 -3.76 16.38
C MET A 112 6.43 -4.17 17.64
N ASP A 113 6.30 -5.43 18.05
CA ASP A 113 7.07 -5.98 19.16
C ASP A 113 8.29 -6.73 18.62
N ALA A 114 9.48 -6.20 18.87
CA ALA A 114 10.72 -6.81 18.42
C ALA A 114 10.99 -8.20 19.05
N ALA A 115 10.43 -8.51 20.22
CA ALA A 115 10.56 -9.82 20.83
C ALA A 115 9.99 -10.92 19.94
N ALA A 116 8.89 -10.65 19.23
CA ALA A 116 8.27 -11.61 18.32
C ALA A 116 9.17 -12.01 17.15
N PHE A 117 10.09 -11.14 16.75
CA PHE A 117 11.06 -11.43 15.70
C PHE A 117 12.12 -12.46 16.15
N PHE A 118 12.59 -12.33 17.38
CA PHE A 118 13.67 -13.20 17.92
C PHE A 118 13.14 -14.48 18.57
N GLU A 119 11.89 -14.51 18.97
CA GLU A 119 11.26 -15.65 19.68
C GLU A 119 10.05 -16.19 18.91
N PRO A 120 10.27 -16.93 17.80
CA PRO A 120 9.17 -17.51 17.04
C PRO A 120 8.32 -18.43 17.92
N GLY A 121 7.01 -18.15 18.02
CA GLY A 121 6.09 -18.88 18.92
C GLY A 121 6.12 -18.41 20.38
N GLY A 122 6.82 -17.32 20.69
CA GLY A 122 6.77 -16.63 21.97
C GLY A 122 5.41 -15.98 22.27
N ARG A 123 5.31 -15.24 23.39
CA ARG A 123 4.06 -14.60 23.82
C ARG A 123 3.69 -13.36 23.00
N ALA A 124 4.69 -12.66 22.44
CA ALA A 124 4.46 -11.47 21.64
C ALA A 124 3.88 -11.83 20.26
N PRO A 125 2.80 -11.18 19.82
CA PRO A 125 2.28 -11.42 18.48
C PRO A 125 3.24 -10.84 17.44
N ALA A 126 3.58 -11.65 16.42
CA ALA A 126 4.35 -11.17 15.29
C ALA A 126 3.51 -10.25 14.40
N GLY A 127 4.14 -9.25 13.80
CA GLY A 127 3.53 -8.34 12.83
C GLY A 127 3.25 -6.95 13.36
N LEU A 128 2.60 -6.16 12.53
CA LEU A 128 2.19 -4.80 12.89
C LEU A 128 0.97 -4.84 13.81
N LEU A 129 1.04 -4.08 14.88
CA LEU A 129 -0.04 -3.90 15.86
C LEU A 129 -0.63 -2.50 15.70
N ASP A 130 -1.93 -2.36 15.91
CA ASP A 130 -2.62 -1.07 16.00
C ASP A 130 -2.27 -0.10 14.84
N VAL A 131 -2.50 -0.52 13.61
CA VAL A 131 -2.27 0.35 12.45
C VAL A 131 -3.25 1.51 12.47
N GLY A 132 -2.72 2.71 12.71
CA GLY A 132 -3.47 3.97 12.68
C GLY A 132 -3.29 4.68 11.34
N ILE A 133 -4.37 5.26 10.81
CA ILE A 133 -4.37 6.06 9.59
C ILE A 133 -5.06 7.38 9.88
N LEU A 134 -4.31 8.48 9.79
CA LEU A 134 -4.85 9.84 9.78
C LEU A 134 -4.91 10.30 8.33
N LEU A 135 -6.13 10.38 7.78
CA LEU A 135 -6.40 10.86 6.43
C LEU A 135 -6.78 12.34 6.47
N THR A 136 -6.11 13.15 5.67
CA THR A 136 -6.44 14.57 5.45
C THR A 136 -6.89 14.73 4.00
N LEU A 137 -8.08 15.31 3.81
CA LEU A 137 -8.63 15.62 2.50
C LEU A 137 -8.89 17.13 2.40
N ALA A 138 -8.49 17.74 1.27
CA ALA A 138 -9.00 19.05 0.87
C ALA A 138 -10.01 18.83 -0.26
N SER A 139 -11.24 19.33 -0.05
CA SER A 139 -12.35 19.20 -0.98
C SER A 139 -13.46 20.18 -0.62
N PRO A 140 -14.15 20.79 -1.60
CA PRO A 140 -15.37 21.59 -1.36
C PRO A 140 -16.62 20.71 -1.14
N ALA A 141 -16.51 19.38 -1.21
CA ALA A 141 -17.64 18.47 -1.02
C ALA A 141 -18.12 18.41 0.44
N ASP A 142 -19.36 17.98 0.63
CA ASP A 142 -19.96 17.80 1.95
C ASP A 142 -19.14 16.83 2.83
N PRO A 143 -18.88 17.18 4.11
CA PRO A 143 -18.10 16.34 5.02
C PRO A 143 -18.65 14.92 5.21
N ALA A 144 -19.98 14.73 5.19
CA ALA A 144 -20.57 13.40 5.29
C ALA A 144 -20.30 12.56 4.05
N ALA A 145 -20.31 13.17 2.86
CA ALA A 145 -19.93 12.50 1.61
C ALA A 145 -18.46 12.10 1.60
N LEU A 146 -17.57 12.97 2.10
CA LEU A 146 -16.14 12.68 2.25
C LEU A 146 -15.88 11.55 3.25
N ARG A 147 -16.63 11.53 4.36
CA ARG A 147 -16.54 10.42 5.33
C ARG A 147 -16.97 9.10 4.70
N ALA A 148 -18.11 9.07 4.03
CA ALA A 148 -18.58 7.87 3.33
C ALA A 148 -17.60 7.40 2.25
N LEU A 149 -16.98 8.35 1.52
CA LEU A 149 -15.93 8.04 0.55
C LEU A 149 -14.72 7.36 1.21
N ALA A 150 -14.25 7.89 2.34
CA ALA A 150 -13.10 7.35 3.07
C ALA A 150 -13.39 5.93 3.60
N ASP A 151 -14.57 5.72 4.19
CA ASP A 151 -14.98 4.43 4.72
C ASP A 151 -15.14 3.38 3.61
N ASP A 152 -15.67 3.76 2.45
CA ASP A 152 -15.78 2.89 1.28
C ASP A 152 -14.41 2.56 0.69
N ALA A 153 -13.51 3.55 0.59
CA ALA A 153 -12.16 3.36 0.09
C ALA A 153 -11.36 2.40 0.99
N LEU A 154 -11.50 2.53 2.31
CA LEU A 154 -10.85 1.62 3.26
C LEU A 154 -11.33 0.16 3.08
N ARG A 155 -12.64 -0.04 2.92
CA ARG A 155 -13.22 -1.37 2.69
C ARG A 155 -12.83 -1.98 1.34
N ALA A 156 -12.69 -1.16 0.31
CA ALA A 156 -12.40 -1.59 -1.05
C ALA A 156 -10.90 -1.61 -1.40
N SER A 157 -10.03 -1.04 -0.54
CA SER A 157 -8.59 -1.04 -0.75
C SER A 157 -8.03 -2.47 -0.70
N PRO A 158 -7.42 -2.99 -1.79
CA PRO A 158 -6.96 -4.37 -1.83
C PRO A 158 -5.94 -4.70 -0.74
N VAL A 159 -4.99 -3.79 -0.47
CA VAL A 159 -3.95 -4.01 0.55
C VAL A 159 -4.55 -3.96 1.95
N ALA A 160 -5.40 -2.98 2.27
CA ALA A 160 -6.06 -2.91 3.57
C ALA A 160 -7.00 -4.10 3.80
N ALA A 161 -7.74 -4.52 2.78
CA ALA A 161 -8.59 -5.70 2.85
C ALA A 161 -7.79 -7.00 3.08
N SER A 162 -6.56 -7.09 2.57
CA SER A 162 -5.65 -8.23 2.81
C SER A 162 -5.18 -8.31 4.25
N LEU A 163 -5.14 -7.20 4.99
CA LEU A 163 -4.87 -7.23 6.43
C LEU A 163 -6.07 -7.71 7.23
N ALA A 164 -7.27 -7.30 6.83
CA ALA A 164 -8.51 -7.73 7.50
C ALA A 164 -8.85 -9.21 7.22
N ARG A 165 -8.45 -9.71 6.06
CA ARG A 165 -8.62 -11.10 5.61
C ARG A 165 -7.32 -11.57 4.95
N PRO A 166 -6.32 -11.97 5.75
CA PRO A 166 -5.00 -12.31 5.22
C PRO A 166 -5.08 -13.50 4.27
N PRO A 167 -4.39 -13.42 3.12
CA PRO A 167 -4.26 -14.55 2.21
C PRO A 167 -3.43 -15.66 2.85
N ALA A 168 -3.63 -16.89 2.40
CA ALA A 168 -2.74 -17.98 2.78
C ALA A 168 -1.34 -17.74 2.20
N LEU A 169 -0.31 -17.96 3.03
CA LEU A 169 1.08 -17.92 2.60
C LEU A 169 1.58 -19.33 2.37
N GLU A 170 2.16 -19.60 1.20
CA GLU A 170 2.80 -20.87 0.88
C GLU A 170 4.30 -20.61 0.66
N LEU A 171 5.14 -21.31 1.43
CA LEU A 171 6.58 -21.27 1.27
C LEU A 171 7.06 -22.55 0.58
N ARG A 172 7.78 -22.39 -0.54
CA ARG A 172 8.50 -23.48 -1.21
C ARG A 172 9.99 -23.21 -1.13
N LEU A 173 10.75 -24.20 -0.67
CA LEU A 173 12.20 -24.09 -0.55
C LEU A 173 12.87 -24.84 -1.73
N GLU A 174 13.68 -24.11 -2.49
CA GLU A 174 14.62 -24.68 -3.44
C GLU A 174 16.04 -24.51 -2.88
N SER A 175 16.73 -25.62 -2.61
CA SER A 175 18.13 -25.57 -2.17
C SER A 175 19.05 -25.56 -3.37
N GLY A 176 19.74 -24.45 -3.64
CA GLY A 176 20.85 -24.38 -4.57
C GLY A 176 22.08 -25.14 -4.02
N ARG A 177 22.82 -25.81 -4.88
CA ARG A 177 24.18 -26.32 -4.58
C ARG A 177 25.21 -25.29 -4.97
#